data_0a3b8034fe517711424c3a35b4339e44
#
_entry.id   0a3b8034fe517711424c3a35b4339e44
#
_cell.length_a   1.000
_cell.length_b   1.000
_cell.length_c   1.000
_cell.angle_alpha   90.00
_cell.angle_beta   90.00
_cell.angle_gamma   90.00
#
_symmetry.space_group_name_H-M   'P 1'
#
loop_
_entity.id
_entity.type
_entity.pdbx_description
1 polymer ?
#
loop_
_entity_poly.entity_id
_entity_poly.type
_entity_poly.pdbx_seq_one_letter_code
_entity_poly.pdbx_strand_id
1 'polypeptide(L)'
;MNTAWPGNELEEVLAASLGVDGAGGRLVEVLGRSEVWVPLPNGGGPGSPNLDLPTMEIEGSAYIPVYSSEQQYLQCVGAHMPFTVAPAREFARGLPPQLGIAVNPGGMVGIPLPPAAVAELCRVGRTPLDGPASGGRVRLFEPDWQEEPVDFLAAAAGEFEESGVVLSARRALASVEGESPVLFVGVQLSSWEGADRNAPMDALGRALHRVQVGWPVNLVLLDVAQDPVGDWLLAKVRPFYERRHA
;
A
#
# COMPACT_ATOMS: atom_id res chain seq x y z
N MET A 1 5.15 37.16 4.53
CA MET A 1 4.78 37.38 3.12
C MET A 1 3.55 36.54 2.86
N ASN A 2 2.43 37.20 2.55
CA ASN A 2 1.17 36.51 2.27
C ASN A 2 1.28 35.94 0.84
N THR A 3 1.68 34.72 0.68
CA THR A 3 1.60 34.04 -0.61
C THR A 3 0.11 33.87 -0.92
N ALA A 4 -0.34 34.43 -2.04
CA ALA A 4 -1.75 34.36 -2.43
C ALA A 4 -2.11 32.89 -2.65
N TRP A 5 -3.23 32.43 -2.08
CA TRP A 5 -3.81 31.13 -2.38
C TRP A 5 -4.56 31.19 -3.73
N PRO A 6 -4.45 30.19 -4.63
CA PRO A 6 -3.67 28.96 -4.56
C PRO A 6 -2.16 29.18 -4.80
N GLY A 7 -1.29 28.48 -4.06
CA GLY A 7 0.15 28.61 -4.14
C GLY A 7 0.86 27.44 -4.84
N ASN A 8 0.12 26.37 -5.19
CA ASN A 8 0.64 25.21 -5.90
C ASN A 8 -0.45 24.54 -6.75
N GLU A 9 -0.03 23.60 -7.63
CA GLU A 9 -0.94 22.93 -8.56
C GLU A 9 -2.08 22.17 -7.85
N LEU A 10 -1.82 21.54 -6.69
CA LEU A 10 -2.86 20.86 -5.92
C LEU A 10 -3.93 21.84 -5.45
N GLU A 11 -3.53 22.99 -4.96
CA GLU A 11 -4.46 24.04 -4.51
C GLU A 11 -5.26 24.64 -5.68
N GLU A 12 -4.65 24.78 -6.87
CA GLU A 12 -5.36 25.21 -8.09
C GLU A 12 -6.46 24.20 -8.46
N VAL A 13 -6.14 22.91 -8.42
CA VAL A 13 -7.11 21.85 -8.72
C VAL A 13 -8.19 21.76 -7.65
N LEU A 14 -7.83 21.92 -6.37
CA LEU A 14 -8.80 22.00 -5.27
C LEU A 14 -9.78 23.16 -5.49
N ALA A 15 -9.27 24.35 -5.83
CA ALA A 15 -10.11 25.50 -6.12
C ALA A 15 -11.04 25.29 -7.31
N ALA A 16 -10.53 24.66 -8.38
CA ALA A 16 -11.29 24.38 -9.59
C ALA A 16 -12.32 23.24 -9.43
N SER A 17 -12.16 22.40 -8.40
CA SER A 17 -13.06 21.27 -8.14
C SER A 17 -14.33 21.64 -7.39
N LEU A 18 -14.42 22.87 -6.88
CA LEU A 18 -15.59 23.33 -6.13
C LEU A 18 -16.83 23.39 -7.04
N GLY A 19 -17.83 22.56 -6.73
CA GLY A 19 -19.11 22.53 -7.43
C GLY A 19 -19.05 21.97 -8.84
N VAL A 20 -17.99 21.28 -9.23
CA VAL A 20 -17.84 20.63 -10.54
C VAL A 20 -17.95 19.12 -10.39
N ASP A 21 -19.03 18.54 -10.90
CA ASP A 21 -19.22 17.09 -10.97
C ASP A 21 -18.15 16.48 -11.89
N GLY A 22 -17.47 15.42 -11.42
CA GLY A 22 -16.46 14.70 -12.20
C GLY A 22 -15.03 15.22 -12.06
N ALA A 23 -14.76 16.26 -11.27
CA ALA A 23 -13.41 16.78 -11.04
C ALA A 23 -12.49 15.84 -10.23
N GLY A 24 -13.06 14.77 -9.63
CA GLY A 24 -12.34 13.86 -8.74
C GLY A 24 -11.14 13.16 -9.39
N GLY A 25 -11.23 12.76 -10.66
CA GLY A 25 -10.13 12.07 -11.35
C GLY A 25 -8.86 12.93 -11.46
N ARG A 26 -9.01 14.21 -11.84
CA ARG A 26 -7.89 15.14 -11.91
C ARG A 26 -7.29 15.45 -10.53
N LEU A 27 -8.14 15.54 -9.51
CA LEU A 27 -7.69 15.72 -8.14
C LEU A 27 -6.83 14.55 -7.66
N VAL A 28 -7.29 13.32 -7.87
CA VAL A 28 -6.55 12.09 -7.53
C VAL A 28 -5.21 12.03 -8.28
N GLU A 29 -5.19 12.39 -9.56
CA GLU A 29 -3.96 12.43 -10.36
C GLU A 29 -2.94 13.43 -9.81
N VAL A 30 -3.36 14.68 -9.56
CA VAL A 30 -2.48 15.74 -9.07
C VAL A 30 -2.04 15.47 -7.64
N LEU A 31 -2.95 15.06 -6.77
CA LEU A 31 -2.61 14.65 -5.40
C LEU A 31 -1.56 13.53 -5.41
N GLY A 32 -1.70 12.56 -6.31
CA GLY A 32 -0.78 11.42 -6.41
C GLY A 32 0.68 11.78 -6.72
N ARG A 33 0.94 12.95 -7.26
CA ARG A 33 2.30 13.47 -7.51
C ARG A 33 2.72 14.62 -6.59
N SER A 34 1.84 15.00 -5.67
CA SER A 34 2.09 16.09 -4.71
C SER A 34 2.68 15.54 -3.41
N GLU A 35 3.39 16.41 -2.71
CA GLU A 35 3.73 16.22 -1.30
C GLU A 35 2.59 16.72 -0.43
N VAL A 36 2.43 16.09 0.75
CA VAL A 36 1.44 16.49 1.75
C VAL A 36 2.10 16.65 3.13
N TRP A 37 1.60 17.58 3.89
CA TRP A 37 1.99 17.84 5.28
C TRP A 37 1.03 17.08 6.20
N VAL A 38 1.58 16.16 6.98
CA VAL A 38 0.82 15.25 7.84
C VAL A 38 1.08 15.61 9.30
N PRO A 39 0.05 15.95 10.10
CA PRO A 39 0.21 16.23 11.52
C PRO A 39 0.68 15.00 12.29
N LEU A 40 1.58 15.19 13.25
CA LEU A 40 2.10 14.14 14.13
C LEU A 40 1.94 14.57 15.59
N PRO A 41 0.76 14.44 16.20
CA PRO A 41 0.48 14.94 17.55
C PRO A 41 1.45 14.45 18.63
N ASN A 42 1.92 13.21 18.49
CA ASN A 42 2.85 12.58 19.42
C ASN A 42 4.31 12.55 18.90
N GLY A 43 4.57 13.34 17.84
CA GLY A 43 5.89 13.35 17.20
C GLY A 43 6.14 12.11 16.33
N GLY A 44 7.37 11.98 15.87
CA GLY A 44 7.79 10.95 14.92
C GLY A 44 8.32 11.56 13.61
N GLY A 45 8.73 10.72 12.68
CA GLY A 45 9.24 11.14 11.39
C GLY A 45 9.29 9.98 10.41
N PRO A 46 9.80 10.19 9.18
CA PRO A 46 9.79 9.18 8.11
C PRO A 46 10.47 7.85 8.48
N GLY A 47 11.32 7.84 9.50
CA GLY A 47 12.00 6.63 9.99
C GLY A 47 11.35 5.97 11.20
N SER A 48 10.22 6.48 11.67
CA SER A 48 9.53 5.90 12.85
C SER A 48 8.80 4.62 12.44
N PRO A 49 8.97 3.52 13.19
CA PRO A 49 8.31 2.25 12.86
C PRO A 49 6.77 2.31 12.99
N ASN A 50 6.28 3.20 13.83
CA ASN A 50 4.85 3.46 14.01
C ASN A 50 4.63 4.98 14.07
N LEU A 51 3.72 5.49 13.27
CA LEU A 51 3.26 6.88 13.34
C LEU A 51 1.87 6.89 13.97
N ASP A 52 1.72 7.69 15.00
CA ASP A 52 0.40 7.96 15.59
C ASP A 52 -0.27 9.09 14.81
N LEU A 53 -1.10 8.70 13.84
CA LEU A 53 -1.78 9.62 12.95
C LEU A 53 -3.11 10.07 13.56
N PRO A 54 -3.39 11.39 13.57
CA PRO A 54 -4.68 11.89 14.02
C PRO A 54 -5.77 11.44 13.05
N THR A 55 -6.91 11.06 13.61
CA THR A 55 -8.10 10.74 12.83
C THR A 55 -9.20 11.75 13.09
N MET A 56 -9.99 12.06 12.09
CA MET A 56 -11.22 12.84 12.17
C MET A 56 -12.37 12.07 11.56
N GLU A 57 -13.57 12.31 12.06
CA GLU A 57 -14.77 11.68 11.54
C GLU A 57 -15.51 12.65 10.60
N ILE A 58 -15.85 12.18 9.40
CA ILE A 58 -16.69 12.90 8.43
C ILE A 58 -17.77 11.91 7.97
N GLU A 59 -19.03 12.25 8.20
CA GLU A 59 -20.20 11.43 7.82
C GLU A 59 -20.12 9.96 8.25
N GLY A 60 -19.59 9.70 9.47
CA GLY A 60 -19.47 8.36 10.04
C GLY A 60 -18.28 7.53 9.53
N SER A 61 -17.40 8.12 8.73
CA SER A 61 -16.18 7.50 8.25
C SER A 61 -14.94 8.19 8.82
N ALA A 62 -13.87 7.41 9.03
CA ALA A 62 -12.62 7.94 9.58
C ALA A 62 -11.68 8.43 8.46
N TYR A 63 -11.10 9.61 8.65
CA TYR A 63 -10.17 10.24 7.73
C TYR A 63 -8.90 10.68 8.44
N ILE A 64 -7.78 10.66 7.72
CA ILE A 64 -6.52 11.27 8.17
C ILE A 64 -6.43 12.67 7.55
N PRO A 65 -6.26 13.73 8.36
CA PRO A 65 -6.05 15.07 7.84
C PRO A 65 -4.66 15.21 7.20
N VAL A 66 -4.61 15.81 6.03
CA VAL A 66 -3.37 16.20 5.35
C VAL A 66 -3.51 17.60 4.77
N TYR A 67 -2.40 18.28 4.53
CA TYR A 67 -2.40 19.66 4.04
C TYR A 67 -1.56 19.78 2.77
N SER A 68 -2.03 20.62 1.84
CA SER A 68 -1.44 20.79 0.50
C SER A 68 -0.16 21.62 0.48
N SER A 69 0.13 22.31 1.58
CA SER A 69 1.33 23.13 1.75
C SER A 69 1.58 23.40 3.24
N GLU A 70 2.81 23.80 3.56
CA GLU A 70 3.17 24.28 4.90
C GLU A 70 2.29 25.46 5.33
N GLN A 71 1.96 26.35 4.40
CA GLN A 71 1.11 27.49 4.67
C GLN A 71 -0.30 27.07 5.09
N GLN A 72 -0.92 26.12 4.38
CA GLN A 72 -2.23 25.57 4.74
C GLN A 72 -2.16 24.83 6.09
N TYR A 73 -1.09 24.09 6.30
CA TYR A 73 -0.85 23.43 7.58
C TYR A 73 -0.80 24.44 8.75
N LEU A 74 0.05 25.46 8.63
CA LEU A 74 0.20 26.46 9.69
C LEU A 74 -1.08 27.29 9.95
N GLN A 75 -1.87 27.54 8.92
CA GLN A 75 -3.15 28.24 9.05
C GLN A 75 -4.21 27.39 9.78
N CYS A 76 -4.27 26.11 9.51
CA CYS A 76 -5.33 25.23 10.04
C CYS A 76 -4.95 24.57 11.37
N VAL A 77 -3.68 24.20 11.54
CA VAL A 77 -3.18 23.43 12.69
C VAL A 77 -2.38 24.29 13.66
N GLY A 78 -1.64 25.26 13.13
CA GLY A 78 -0.75 26.12 13.91
C GLY A 78 0.70 25.61 13.96
N ALA A 79 1.59 26.47 14.46
CA ALA A 79 3.04 26.24 14.44
C ALA A 79 3.55 25.30 15.56
N HIS A 80 2.69 24.90 16.50
CA HIS A 80 3.12 24.16 17.68
C HIS A 80 3.02 22.62 17.53
N MET A 81 2.30 22.15 16.52
CA MET A 81 2.15 20.72 16.28
C MET A 81 3.23 20.24 15.31
N PRO A 82 3.96 19.17 15.64
CA PRO A 82 4.90 18.54 14.72
C PRO A 82 4.20 17.99 13.47
N PHE A 83 4.92 17.95 12.36
CA PHE A 83 4.44 17.35 11.11
C PHE A 83 5.56 16.60 10.40
N THR A 84 5.17 15.75 9.47
CA THR A 84 6.06 15.19 8.45
C THR A 84 5.57 15.57 7.06
N VAL A 85 6.48 15.58 6.09
CA VAL A 85 6.15 15.76 4.67
C VAL A 85 6.39 14.45 3.97
N ALA A 86 5.41 14.01 3.19
CA ALA A 86 5.49 12.76 2.46
C ALA A 86 4.85 12.88 1.08
N PRO A 87 5.35 12.12 0.07
CA PRO A 87 4.62 11.95 -1.18
C PRO A 87 3.24 11.37 -0.91
N ALA A 88 2.18 12.04 -1.38
CA ALA A 88 0.80 11.68 -1.02
C ALA A 88 0.44 10.23 -1.35
N ARG A 89 0.95 9.71 -2.48
CA ARG A 89 0.69 8.33 -2.88
C ARG A 89 1.35 7.31 -1.95
N GLU A 90 2.60 7.54 -1.56
CA GLU A 90 3.30 6.64 -0.64
C GLU A 90 2.68 6.67 0.75
N PHE A 91 2.30 7.85 1.19
CA PHE A 91 1.53 8.01 2.42
C PHE A 91 0.21 7.23 2.37
N ALA A 92 -0.56 7.37 1.27
CA ALA A 92 -1.83 6.67 1.07
C ALA A 92 -1.67 5.13 1.08
N ARG A 93 -0.58 4.60 0.51
CA ARG A 93 -0.28 3.16 0.51
C ARG A 93 -0.02 2.60 1.90
N GLY A 94 0.50 3.42 2.80
CA GLY A 94 0.73 3.05 4.20
C GLY A 94 -0.53 3.08 5.07
N LEU A 95 -1.66 3.57 4.56
CA LEU A 95 -2.90 3.67 5.34
C LEU A 95 -3.73 2.39 5.25
N PRO A 96 -4.38 1.99 6.38
CA PRO A 96 -5.40 0.95 6.36
C PRO A 96 -6.51 1.26 5.34
N PRO A 97 -7.02 0.23 4.61
CA PRO A 97 -7.94 0.43 3.48
C PRO A 97 -9.30 1.05 3.84
N GLN A 98 -9.66 1.05 5.11
CA GLN A 98 -10.90 1.66 5.62
C GLN A 98 -10.78 3.17 5.88
N LEU A 99 -9.57 3.75 5.83
CA LEU A 99 -9.35 5.16 6.12
C LEU A 99 -9.41 6.01 4.85
N GLY A 100 -10.09 7.15 4.96
CA GLY A 100 -10.04 8.21 3.97
C GLY A 100 -8.91 9.21 4.24
N ILE A 101 -8.72 10.14 3.31
CA ILE A 101 -7.80 11.28 3.45
C ILE A 101 -8.64 12.56 3.37
N ALA A 102 -8.54 13.44 4.36
CA ALA A 102 -9.12 14.78 4.31
C ALA A 102 -8.02 15.78 3.92
N VAL A 103 -8.11 16.33 2.73
CA VAL A 103 -7.17 17.36 2.24
C VAL A 103 -7.62 18.73 2.71
N ASN A 104 -6.74 19.47 3.36
CA ASN A 104 -6.97 20.82 3.91
C ASN A 104 -8.24 20.94 4.77
N PRO A 105 -8.51 20.07 5.74
CA PRO A 105 -9.68 20.22 6.59
C PRO A 105 -9.59 21.53 7.39
N GLY A 106 -10.66 22.34 7.34
CA GLY A 106 -10.68 23.66 7.94
C GLY A 106 -9.96 24.76 7.14
N GLY A 107 -9.39 24.43 5.99
CA GLY A 107 -8.77 25.41 5.07
C GLY A 107 -9.79 26.12 4.18
N MET A 108 -9.30 26.95 3.24
CA MET A 108 -10.15 27.68 2.30
C MET A 108 -10.95 26.75 1.39
N VAL A 109 -10.33 25.66 0.97
CA VAL A 109 -10.97 24.55 0.25
C VAL A 109 -10.48 23.23 0.83
N GLY A 110 -11.37 22.54 1.50
CA GLY A 110 -11.12 21.20 2.02
C GLY A 110 -11.97 20.17 1.29
N ILE A 111 -11.36 19.03 0.95
CA ILE A 111 -12.04 17.93 0.26
C ILE A 111 -11.76 16.62 0.98
N PRO A 112 -12.80 15.86 1.38
CA PRO A 112 -12.61 14.48 1.84
C PRO A 112 -12.49 13.54 0.64
N LEU A 113 -11.42 12.71 0.63
CA LEU A 113 -11.27 11.58 -0.25
C LEU A 113 -11.72 10.33 0.51
N PRO A 114 -12.85 9.72 0.15
CA PRO A 114 -13.28 8.50 0.81
C PRO A 114 -12.32 7.34 0.53
N PRO A 115 -12.37 6.24 1.30
CA PRO A 115 -11.47 5.09 1.14
C PRO A 115 -11.37 4.57 -0.30
N ALA A 116 -12.46 4.58 -1.05
CA ALA A 116 -12.46 4.18 -2.46
C ALA A 116 -11.61 5.10 -3.36
N ALA A 117 -11.62 6.42 -3.11
CA ALA A 117 -10.78 7.37 -3.83
C ALA A 117 -9.30 7.27 -3.42
N VAL A 118 -9.04 6.95 -2.15
CA VAL A 118 -7.67 6.64 -1.68
C VAL A 118 -7.14 5.36 -2.33
N ALA A 119 -7.96 4.33 -2.48
CA ALA A 119 -7.60 3.13 -3.21
C ALA A 119 -7.26 3.43 -4.69
N GLU A 120 -8.02 4.34 -5.34
CA GLU A 120 -7.72 4.78 -6.70
C GLU A 120 -6.40 5.55 -6.78
N LEU A 121 -6.13 6.44 -5.82
CA LEU A 121 -4.86 7.15 -5.70
C LEU A 121 -3.66 6.19 -5.62
N CYS A 122 -3.80 5.07 -4.92
CA CYS A 122 -2.77 4.04 -4.80
C CYS A 122 -2.56 3.27 -6.13
N ARG A 123 -3.62 3.05 -6.91
CA ARG A 123 -3.55 2.34 -8.20
C ARG A 123 -2.90 3.16 -9.29
N VAL A 124 -3.18 4.45 -9.36
CA VAL A 124 -2.63 5.35 -10.37
C VAL A 124 -1.10 5.44 -10.20
N GLY A 125 -0.36 5.11 -11.26
CA GLY A 125 1.10 5.24 -11.30
C GLY A 125 1.86 4.16 -10.52
N ARG A 126 1.32 2.96 -10.38
CA ARG A 126 2.13 1.80 -10.00
C ARG A 126 3.27 1.67 -10.98
N THR A 127 4.47 1.93 -10.53
CA THR A 127 5.69 1.62 -11.27
C THR A 127 6.10 0.20 -10.96
N PRO A 128 6.38 -0.62 -11.98
CA PRO A 128 7.05 -1.90 -11.74
C PRO A 128 8.37 -1.61 -11.04
N LEU A 129 8.69 -2.37 -9.99
CA LEU A 129 9.98 -2.24 -9.33
C LEU A 129 11.08 -2.73 -10.24
N ASP A 130 12.06 -1.87 -10.40
CA ASP A 130 13.39 -2.04 -10.99
C ASP A 130 13.62 -3.25 -11.90
N GLY A 131 13.22 -3.12 -13.15
CA GLY A 131 13.63 -3.98 -14.23
C GLY A 131 12.79 -5.25 -14.40
N PRO A 132 12.75 -5.79 -15.64
CA PRO A 132 12.17 -7.10 -15.85
C PRO A 132 13.00 -8.14 -15.10
N ALA A 133 12.33 -9.03 -14.38
CA ALA A 133 12.93 -10.30 -14.01
C ALA A 133 13.54 -10.91 -15.27
N SER A 134 14.76 -11.43 -15.20
CA SER A 134 15.45 -11.95 -16.39
C SER A 134 14.73 -13.21 -16.90
N GLY A 135 13.97 -13.04 -17.89
CA GLY A 135 12.96 -13.85 -18.52
C GLY A 135 12.01 -12.94 -19.28
N GLY A 136 12.22 -11.63 -19.13
CA GLY A 136 11.78 -10.56 -20.01
C GLY A 136 10.33 -10.12 -19.90
N ARG A 137 9.45 -10.79 -19.13
CA ARG A 137 8.01 -10.60 -19.30
C ARG A 137 7.19 -10.48 -18.01
N VAL A 138 7.81 -10.64 -16.84
CA VAL A 138 7.14 -10.51 -15.54
C VAL A 138 7.46 -9.15 -14.92
N ARG A 139 6.44 -8.37 -14.62
CA ARG A 139 6.56 -7.12 -13.86
C ARG A 139 6.05 -7.37 -12.45
N LEU A 140 6.91 -7.12 -11.46
CA LEU A 140 6.57 -7.26 -10.04
C LEU A 140 6.20 -5.90 -9.46
N PHE A 141 5.23 -5.89 -8.55
CA PHE A 141 4.73 -4.68 -7.90
C PHE A 141 4.90 -4.78 -6.39
N GLU A 142 5.26 -3.67 -5.76
CA GLU A 142 5.31 -3.58 -4.31
C GLU A 142 3.95 -3.90 -3.70
N PRO A 143 3.95 -4.63 -2.58
CA PRO A 143 2.74 -4.78 -1.77
C PRO A 143 2.27 -3.42 -1.26
N ASP A 144 0.97 -3.15 -1.34
CA ASP A 144 0.35 -2.02 -0.67
C ASP A 144 -0.89 -2.45 0.12
N TRP A 145 -1.24 -1.67 1.15
CA TRP A 145 -2.35 -1.97 2.05
C TRP A 145 -3.71 -1.97 1.35
N GLN A 146 -3.88 -1.16 0.33
CA GLN A 146 -5.17 -0.96 -0.36
C GLN A 146 -5.61 -2.19 -1.18
N GLU A 147 -4.65 -3.02 -1.54
CA GLU A 147 -4.90 -4.23 -2.32
C GLU A 147 -4.42 -5.50 -1.60
N GLU A 148 -4.13 -5.40 -0.30
CA GLU A 148 -3.68 -6.55 0.47
C GLU A 148 -4.83 -7.51 0.76
N PRO A 149 -4.76 -8.79 0.30
CA PRO A 149 -5.77 -9.80 0.62
C PRO A 149 -5.56 -10.35 2.03
N VAL A 150 -5.78 -9.52 3.05
CA VAL A 150 -5.44 -9.77 4.46
C VAL A 150 -6.03 -11.09 4.97
N ASP A 151 -7.30 -11.35 4.69
CA ASP A 151 -7.98 -12.57 5.16
C ASP A 151 -7.39 -13.83 4.53
N PHE A 152 -7.04 -13.77 3.24
CA PHE A 152 -6.38 -14.86 2.55
C PHE A 152 -4.96 -15.09 3.08
N LEU A 153 -4.19 -14.04 3.29
CA LEU A 153 -2.83 -14.14 3.83
C LEU A 153 -2.84 -14.72 5.25
N ALA A 154 -3.80 -14.33 6.08
CA ALA A 154 -3.99 -14.90 7.41
C ALA A 154 -4.36 -16.40 7.35
N ALA A 155 -5.26 -16.79 6.44
CA ALA A 155 -5.62 -18.18 6.23
C ALA A 155 -4.41 -18.99 5.73
N ALA A 156 -3.65 -18.46 4.77
CA ALA A 156 -2.45 -19.12 4.25
C ALA A 156 -1.36 -19.26 5.32
N ALA A 157 -1.16 -18.25 6.17
CA ALA A 157 -0.23 -18.31 7.28
C ALA A 157 -0.58 -19.44 8.27
N GLY A 158 -1.86 -19.59 8.61
CA GLY A 158 -2.34 -20.70 9.46
C GLY A 158 -2.04 -22.08 8.84
N GLU A 159 -2.32 -22.25 7.55
CA GLU A 159 -2.04 -23.50 6.83
C GLU A 159 -0.54 -23.79 6.72
N PHE A 160 0.30 -22.76 6.57
CA PHE A 160 1.76 -22.91 6.54
C PHE A 160 2.31 -23.32 7.92
N GLU A 161 1.76 -22.75 8.99
CA GLU A 161 2.10 -23.14 10.36
C GLU A 161 1.75 -24.62 10.62
N GLU A 162 0.54 -25.05 10.23
CA GLU A 162 0.10 -26.45 10.36
C GLU A 162 0.95 -27.43 9.54
N SER A 163 1.42 -27.00 8.36
CA SER A 163 2.26 -27.84 7.50
C SER A 163 3.64 -28.11 8.10
N GLY A 164 4.17 -27.18 8.89
CA GLY A 164 5.48 -27.26 9.54
C GLY A 164 6.68 -27.25 8.60
N VAL A 165 6.48 -27.13 7.28
CA VAL A 165 7.57 -27.19 6.27
C VAL A 165 7.94 -25.81 5.72
N VAL A 166 7.08 -24.82 5.86
CA VAL A 166 7.32 -23.45 5.39
C VAL A 166 8.07 -22.66 6.47
N LEU A 167 9.22 -22.08 6.12
CA LEU A 167 10.00 -21.21 7.00
C LEU A 167 9.50 -19.77 6.94
N SER A 168 9.29 -19.26 5.74
CA SER A 168 8.74 -17.93 5.54
C SER A 168 7.94 -17.87 4.25
N ALA A 169 6.98 -16.93 4.21
CA ALA A 169 6.20 -16.66 3.02
C ALA A 169 6.11 -15.17 2.74
N ARG A 170 6.24 -14.81 1.46
CA ARG A 170 6.15 -13.45 0.93
C ARG A 170 5.12 -13.39 -0.18
N ARG A 171 4.59 -12.20 -0.44
CA ARG A 171 3.62 -12.01 -1.51
C ARG A 171 4.00 -10.81 -2.39
N ALA A 172 3.69 -10.89 -3.69
CA ALA A 172 3.73 -9.76 -4.61
C ALA A 172 2.64 -9.91 -5.67
N LEU A 173 2.16 -8.80 -6.20
CA LEU A 173 1.41 -8.82 -7.44
C LEU A 173 2.38 -8.81 -8.61
N ALA A 174 2.09 -9.61 -9.62
CA ALA A 174 2.87 -9.69 -10.83
C ALA A 174 1.97 -9.55 -12.05
N SER A 175 2.43 -8.87 -13.08
CA SER A 175 1.82 -8.86 -14.40
C SER A 175 2.75 -9.56 -15.38
N VAL A 176 2.25 -10.60 -16.04
CA VAL A 176 2.98 -11.33 -17.06
C VAL A 176 2.54 -10.79 -18.42
N GLU A 177 3.48 -10.30 -19.23
CA GLU A 177 3.25 -9.82 -20.61
C GLU A 177 2.13 -8.78 -20.79
N GLY A 178 1.74 -8.06 -19.71
CA GLY A 178 0.63 -7.11 -19.75
C GLY A 178 -0.75 -7.73 -19.50
N GLU A 179 -0.80 -9.00 -19.13
CA GLU A 179 -2.02 -9.66 -18.66
C GLU A 179 -2.48 -9.13 -17.29
N SER A 180 -3.68 -9.56 -16.89
CA SER A 180 -4.23 -9.22 -15.58
C SER A 180 -3.27 -9.63 -14.45
N PRO A 181 -3.18 -8.85 -13.36
CA PRO A 181 -2.30 -9.16 -12.25
C PRO A 181 -2.59 -10.54 -11.64
N VAL A 182 -1.52 -11.21 -11.25
CA VAL A 182 -1.51 -12.52 -10.56
C VAL A 182 -0.86 -12.33 -9.20
N LEU A 183 -1.40 -12.94 -8.17
CA LEU A 183 -0.81 -12.93 -6.83
C LEU A 183 0.25 -14.04 -6.74
N PHE A 184 1.51 -13.63 -6.59
CA PHE A 184 2.61 -14.55 -6.32
C PHE A 184 2.77 -14.72 -4.81
N VAL A 185 2.76 -15.96 -4.36
CA VAL A 185 3.09 -16.34 -2.99
C VAL A 185 4.42 -17.10 -3.03
N GLY A 186 5.47 -16.41 -2.58
CA GLY A 186 6.80 -16.97 -2.51
C GLY A 186 7.03 -17.65 -1.15
N VAL A 187 7.50 -18.88 -1.13
CA VAL A 187 7.75 -19.65 0.09
C VAL A 187 9.18 -20.14 0.17
N GLN A 188 9.77 -20.07 1.37
CA GLN A 188 11.01 -20.76 1.73
C GLN A 188 10.68 -22.03 2.50
N LEU A 189 11.33 -23.13 2.17
CA LEU A 189 11.09 -24.43 2.79
C LEU A 189 12.22 -24.82 3.75
N SER A 190 11.87 -25.58 4.79
CA SER A 190 12.86 -26.17 5.72
C SER A 190 13.66 -27.31 5.09
N SER A 191 13.10 -27.98 4.09
CA SER A 191 13.73 -29.10 3.37
C SER A 191 13.18 -29.14 1.94
N TRP A 192 14.02 -29.62 1.02
CA TRP A 192 13.69 -29.82 -0.40
C TRP A 192 13.41 -31.28 -0.75
N GLU A 193 13.42 -32.16 0.21
CA GLU A 193 13.33 -33.59 -0.02
C GLU A 193 11.91 -34.14 0.10
N GLY A 194 11.53 -34.98 -0.84
CA GLY A 194 10.33 -35.83 -0.75
C GLY A 194 8.99 -35.09 -0.83
N ALA A 195 8.09 -35.47 0.09
CA ALA A 195 6.71 -34.97 0.16
C ALA A 195 6.61 -33.47 0.52
N ASP A 196 7.65 -32.87 1.07
CA ASP A 196 7.67 -31.50 1.54
C ASP A 196 7.49 -30.48 0.40
N ARG A 197 7.80 -30.85 -0.84
CA ARG A 197 7.62 -29.97 -2.01
C ARG A 197 6.16 -29.65 -2.34
N ASN A 198 5.25 -30.58 -2.08
CA ASN A 198 3.83 -30.41 -2.39
C ASN A 198 3.06 -29.79 -1.22
N ALA A 199 3.57 -29.89 0.00
CA ALA A 199 2.89 -29.39 1.19
C ALA A 199 2.51 -27.89 1.13
N PRO A 200 3.35 -26.98 0.60
CA PRO A 200 2.97 -25.56 0.46
C PRO A 200 1.84 -25.35 -0.55
N MET A 201 1.80 -26.15 -1.63
CA MET A 201 0.74 -26.08 -2.63
C MET A 201 -0.59 -26.57 -2.04
N ASP A 202 -0.57 -27.66 -1.30
CA ASP A 202 -1.75 -28.19 -0.61
C ASP A 202 -2.26 -27.22 0.46
N ALA A 203 -1.36 -26.62 1.23
CA ALA A 203 -1.68 -25.59 2.22
C ALA A 203 -2.33 -24.37 1.56
N LEU A 204 -1.74 -23.87 0.47
CA LEU A 204 -2.28 -22.75 -0.29
C LEU A 204 -3.65 -23.08 -0.90
N GLY A 205 -3.83 -24.30 -1.41
CA GLY A 205 -5.12 -24.81 -1.88
C GLY A 205 -6.20 -24.79 -0.80
N ARG A 206 -5.88 -25.25 0.43
CA ARG A 206 -6.82 -25.19 1.57
C ARG A 206 -7.17 -23.75 1.96
N ALA A 207 -6.21 -22.84 1.93
CA ALA A 207 -6.47 -21.41 2.18
C ALA A 207 -7.42 -20.81 1.13
N LEU A 208 -7.21 -21.11 -0.15
CA LEU A 208 -8.07 -20.67 -1.26
C LEU A 208 -9.50 -21.21 -1.19
N HIS A 209 -9.69 -22.42 -0.63
CA HIS A 209 -11.03 -22.95 -0.39
C HIS A 209 -11.78 -22.24 0.73
N ARG A 210 -11.07 -21.65 1.68
CA ARG A 210 -11.68 -20.90 2.80
C ARG A 210 -11.95 -19.44 2.48
N VAL A 211 -11.04 -18.81 1.72
CA VAL A 211 -11.08 -17.37 1.42
C VAL A 211 -10.86 -17.12 -0.06
N GLN A 212 -11.82 -16.45 -0.68
CA GLN A 212 -11.71 -16.07 -2.09
C GLN A 212 -10.77 -14.86 -2.23
N VAL A 213 -9.96 -14.90 -3.29
CA VAL A 213 -9.04 -13.84 -3.69
C VAL A 213 -9.39 -13.36 -5.09
N GLY A 214 -9.28 -12.06 -5.32
CA GLY A 214 -9.64 -11.42 -6.60
C GLY A 214 -8.62 -11.65 -7.73
N TRP A 215 -7.53 -12.38 -7.47
CA TRP A 215 -6.48 -12.69 -8.45
C TRP A 215 -6.21 -14.19 -8.52
N PRO A 216 -5.77 -14.69 -9.67
CA PRO A 216 -5.12 -15.99 -9.73
C PRO A 216 -3.92 -16.03 -8.79
N VAL A 217 -3.70 -17.16 -8.12
CA VAL A 217 -2.60 -17.32 -7.15
C VAL A 217 -1.58 -18.31 -7.68
N ASN A 218 -0.32 -17.90 -7.73
CA ASN A 218 0.80 -18.72 -8.12
C ASN A 218 1.78 -18.90 -6.96
N LEU A 219 2.21 -20.14 -6.73
CA LEU A 219 3.26 -20.46 -5.77
C LEU A 219 4.64 -20.32 -6.43
N VAL A 220 5.56 -19.65 -5.74
CA VAL A 220 6.97 -19.50 -6.12
C VAL A 220 7.84 -20.07 -5.01
N LEU A 221 8.76 -20.96 -5.35
CA LEU A 221 9.73 -21.50 -4.40
C LEU A 221 10.96 -20.60 -4.37
N LEU A 222 11.25 -19.98 -3.21
CA LEU A 222 12.24 -18.90 -3.09
C LEU A 222 13.70 -19.39 -3.01
N ASP A 223 13.90 -20.67 -2.67
CA ASP A 223 15.25 -21.23 -2.50
C ASP A 223 15.78 -21.89 -3.79
N VAL A 224 15.12 -21.66 -4.93
CA VAL A 224 15.61 -22.13 -6.24
C VAL A 224 16.72 -21.22 -6.72
N ALA A 225 17.90 -21.76 -6.91
CA ALA A 225 19.05 -21.02 -7.41
C ALA A 225 18.74 -20.41 -8.81
N GLN A 226 19.13 -19.14 -8.99
CA GLN A 226 18.98 -18.37 -10.23
C GLN A 226 17.51 -18.14 -10.68
N ASP A 227 16.58 -18.04 -9.74
CA ASP A 227 15.25 -17.51 -10.01
C ASP A 227 15.17 -16.00 -9.69
N PRO A 228 15.15 -15.13 -10.71
CA PRO A 228 15.13 -13.69 -10.49
C PRO A 228 13.88 -13.19 -9.75
N VAL A 229 12.75 -13.90 -9.85
CA VAL A 229 11.51 -13.57 -9.12
C VAL A 229 11.70 -13.91 -7.64
N GLY A 230 12.25 -15.08 -7.34
CA GLY A 230 12.58 -15.50 -5.99
C GLY A 230 13.59 -14.56 -5.33
N ASP A 231 14.68 -14.24 -6.02
CA ASP A 231 15.72 -13.31 -5.54
C ASP A 231 15.14 -11.94 -5.23
N TRP A 232 14.27 -11.43 -6.12
CA TRP A 232 13.61 -10.15 -5.90
C TRP A 232 12.66 -10.18 -4.70
N LEU A 233 11.84 -11.22 -4.55
CA LEU A 233 10.93 -11.39 -3.40
C LEU A 233 11.72 -11.43 -2.09
N LEU A 234 12.84 -12.14 -2.06
CA LEU A 234 13.72 -12.20 -0.89
C LEU A 234 14.33 -10.85 -0.54
N ALA A 235 14.77 -10.09 -1.54
CA ALA A 235 15.47 -8.83 -1.34
C ALA A 235 14.56 -7.64 -1.02
N LYS A 236 13.35 -7.61 -1.57
CA LYS A 236 12.49 -6.41 -1.57
C LYS A 236 11.21 -6.55 -0.75
N VAL A 237 10.70 -7.77 -0.55
CA VAL A 237 9.39 -7.99 0.07
C VAL A 237 9.55 -8.56 1.48
N ARG A 238 8.90 -7.91 2.44
CA ARG A 238 8.83 -8.44 3.82
C ARG A 238 7.94 -9.68 3.86
N PRO A 239 8.28 -10.71 4.65
CA PRO A 239 7.43 -11.87 4.83
C PRO A 239 6.12 -11.48 5.55
N PHE A 240 5.00 -12.04 5.09
CA PHE A 240 3.74 -12.01 5.83
C PHE A 240 3.61 -13.18 6.81
N TYR A 241 4.45 -14.21 6.63
CA TYR A 241 4.57 -15.34 7.52
C TYR A 241 6.04 -15.67 7.77
N GLU A 242 6.38 -15.91 9.02
CA GLU A 242 7.66 -16.46 9.46
C GLU A 242 7.41 -17.49 10.56
N ARG A 243 7.94 -18.68 10.38
CA ARG A 243 7.83 -19.73 11.40
C ARG A 243 8.59 -19.31 12.66
N ARG A 244 7.88 -19.26 13.77
CA ARG A 244 8.51 -18.98 15.07
C ARG A 244 9.37 -20.17 15.45
N HIS A 245 10.65 -19.94 15.68
CA HIS A 245 11.50 -20.92 16.33
C HIS A 245 11.07 -21.04 17.79
N ALA A 246 10.66 -22.25 18.20
CA ALA A 246 10.36 -22.57 19.59
C ALA A 246 11.64 -22.69 20.39
#